data_5e5470a4bad6d8e30b22ed1be6a88e8d
#
_entry.id   5e5470a4bad6d8e30b22ed1be6a88e8d
#
_cell.length_a   1.000
_cell.length_b   1.000
_cell.length_c   1.000
_cell.angle_alpha   90.00
_cell.angle_beta   90.00
_cell.angle_gamma   90.00
#
_symmetry.space_group_name_H-M   'P 1'
#
loop_
_entity.id
_entity.type
_entity.pdbx_description
1 polymer ?
#
loop_
_entity_poly.entity_id
_entity_poly.type
_entity_poly.pdbx_seq_one_letter_code
_entity_poly.pdbx_strand_id
1 'polypeptide(L)'
;MKRNFLSLFIGSVFLISSSVAFADHHLAGEKDIVDTAVSAGSFTTLVTAVKAAGLVETLKGKGPFTVFAPTDAAFAKIPKADLDALLKDKAKLTAVLTYHVVPALVMAKDVKAGDAPTVNGKALKITTDKGVMVNNAKVTGTDIKASNGVIHVIDTVLMP
;
A
#
# COMPACT_ATOMS: atom_id res chain seq x y z
N MET A 1 45.54 -40.98 -51.61
CA MET A 1 45.25 -39.59 -51.19
C MET A 1 44.05 -39.60 -50.35
N LYS A 2 44.23 -39.65 -49.09
CA LYS A 2 43.13 -39.68 -48.14
C LYS A 2 43.01 -38.37 -47.45
N ARG A 3 41.97 -37.65 -47.75
CA ARG A 3 41.68 -36.44 -47.04
C ARG A 3 40.76 -36.77 -45.92
N ASN A 4 41.32 -36.80 -44.79
CA ASN A 4 40.52 -36.88 -43.60
C ASN A 4 40.02 -35.47 -43.29
N PHE A 5 38.81 -35.23 -43.65
CA PHE A 5 38.12 -34.07 -43.13
C PHE A 5 37.65 -34.42 -41.73
N LEU A 6 38.44 -34.02 -40.80
CA LEU A 6 37.97 -33.94 -39.45
C LEU A 6 37.09 -32.70 -39.35
N SER A 7 35.83 -32.89 -39.57
CA SER A 7 34.86 -31.91 -39.17
C SER A 7 34.81 -31.90 -37.67
N LEU A 8 35.56 -31.00 -37.14
CA LEU A 8 35.41 -30.68 -35.74
C LEU A 8 34.13 -29.88 -35.59
N PHE A 9 33.03 -30.56 -35.41
CA PHE A 9 31.83 -29.92 -34.89
C PHE A 9 32.08 -29.63 -33.41
N ILE A 10 32.58 -28.48 -33.17
CA ILE A 10 32.48 -27.89 -31.85
C ILE A 10 31.02 -27.54 -31.69
N GLY A 11 30.30 -28.50 -31.14
CA GLY A 11 28.99 -28.23 -30.60
C GLY A 11 29.15 -27.17 -29.50
N SER A 12 28.92 -25.96 -29.87
CA SER A 12 28.58 -24.93 -28.88
C SER A 12 27.37 -25.43 -28.16
N VAL A 13 27.60 -26.08 -27.06
CA VAL A 13 26.57 -26.22 -26.05
C VAL A 13 26.36 -24.78 -25.53
N PHE A 14 25.45 -24.11 -26.16
CA PHE A 14 24.85 -22.93 -25.57
C PHE A 14 24.08 -23.44 -24.35
N LEU A 15 24.74 -23.45 -23.24
CA LEU A 15 24.09 -23.44 -21.96
C LEU A 15 23.39 -22.07 -21.89
N ILE A 16 22.19 -22.05 -22.41
CA ILE A 16 21.24 -21.04 -22.02
C ILE A 16 20.98 -21.35 -20.56
N SER A 17 21.78 -20.80 -19.72
CA SER A 17 21.41 -20.56 -18.36
C SER A 17 20.24 -19.59 -18.45
N SER A 18 19.06 -20.11 -18.64
CA SER A 18 17.87 -19.39 -18.30
C SER A 18 17.90 -19.24 -16.79
N SER A 19 18.62 -18.24 -16.33
CA SER A 19 18.29 -17.65 -15.09
C SER A 19 16.87 -17.16 -15.27
N VAL A 20 15.94 -18.00 -14.92
CA VAL A 20 14.61 -17.55 -14.59
C VAL A 20 14.85 -16.63 -13.41
N ALA A 21 15.03 -15.37 -13.71
CA ALA A 21 14.80 -14.38 -12.73
C ALA A 21 13.38 -14.65 -12.26
N PHE A 22 13.24 -15.26 -11.12
CA PHE A 22 12.01 -15.13 -10.38
C PHE A 22 11.90 -13.66 -10.10
N ALA A 23 11.34 -13.08 -11.04
CA ALA A 23 10.83 -11.81 -10.87
C ALA A 23 9.84 -11.92 -9.72
N ASP A 24 10.31 -11.58 -8.59
CA ASP A 24 9.61 -10.48 -8.00
C ASP A 24 9.47 -9.46 -9.11
N HIS A 25 8.29 -9.42 -9.72
CA HIS A 25 7.99 -8.43 -10.74
C HIS A 25 7.83 -7.07 -10.07
N HIS A 26 8.79 -6.72 -9.27
CA HIS A 26 9.09 -5.36 -8.97
C HIS A 26 9.86 -4.87 -10.18
N LEU A 27 9.12 -4.46 -11.18
CA LEU A 27 9.65 -3.55 -12.17
C LEU A 27 10.39 -2.47 -11.38
N ALA A 28 11.65 -2.30 -11.68
CA ALA A 28 12.46 -1.29 -11.03
C ALA A 28 11.69 0.04 -11.07
N GLY A 29 11.16 0.48 -9.92
CA GLY A 29 10.36 1.68 -9.80
C GLY A 29 8.93 1.53 -9.27
N GLU A 30 8.36 0.32 -9.23
CA GLU A 30 7.04 0.13 -8.63
C GLU A 30 7.17 -0.20 -7.15
N LYS A 31 6.83 0.78 -6.34
CA LYS A 31 6.76 0.65 -4.88
C LYS A 31 5.36 0.19 -4.49
N ASP A 32 5.28 -0.74 -3.57
CA ASP A 32 4.01 -1.09 -2.96
C ASP A 32 3.48 0.05 -2.05
N ILE A 33 2.29 -0.14 -1.50
CA ILE A 33 1.66 0.88 -0.64
C ILE A 33 2.57 1.26 0.53
N VAL A 34 3.22 0.28 1.16
CA VAL A 34 4.08 0.51 2.32
C VAL A 34 5.34 1.27 1.93
N ASP A 35 6.00 0.84 0.86
CA ASP A 35 7.23 1.50 0.37
C ASP A 35 6.95 2.90 -0.17
N THR A 36 5.79 3.09 -0.79
CA THR A 36 5.33 4.41 -1.24
C THR A 36 5.09 5.34 -0.05
N ALA A 37 4.44 4.87 1.00
CA ALA A 37 4.22 5.63 2.23
C ALA A 37 5.54 6.00 2.92
N VAL A 38 6.48 5.06 3.00
CA VAL A 38 7.83 5.31 3.55
C VAL A 38 8.56 6.39 2.75
N SER A 39 8.50 6.30 1.42
CA SER A 39 9.17 7.24 0.52
C SER A 39 8.60 8.65 0.59
N ALA A 40 7.32 8.78 0.87
CA ALA A 40 6.65 10.08 1.01
C ALA A 40 7.11 10.86 2.25
N GLY A 41 7.65 10.18 3.27
CA GLY A 41 8.24 10.81 4.46
C GLY A 41 7.24 11.44 5.44
N SER A 42 5.97 11.53 5.08
CA SER A 42 4.92 12.17 5.89
C SER A 42 4.08 11.18 6.70
N PHE A 43 4.40 9.90 6.61
CA PHE A 43 3.62 8.80 7.20
C PHE A 43 4.42 7.95 8.17
N THR A 44 5.39 8.54 8.84
CA THR A 44 6.29 7.82 9.76
C THR A 44 5.52 7.11 10.87
N THR A 45 4.56 7.79 11.48
CA THR A 45 3.71 7.22 12.53
C THR A 45 2.82 6.11 11.98
N LEU A 46 2.23 6.30 10.81
CA LEU A 46 1.41 5.28 10.14
C LEU A 46 2.22 4.01 9.84
N VAL A 47 3.41 4.17 9.27
CA VAL A 47 4.30 3.04 8.95
C VAL A 47 4.70 2.28 10.21
N THR A 48 5.00 3.00 11.28
CA THR A 48 5.30 2.40 12.59
C THR A 48 4.10 1.63 13.13
N ALA A 49 2.91 2.21 13.04
CA ALA A 49 1.68 1.56 13.47
C ALA A 49 1.37 0.29 12.65
N VAL A 50 1.54 0.35 11.34
CA VAL A 50 1.35 -0.82 10.44
C VAL A 50 2.32 -1.95 10.78
N LYS A 51 3.58 -1.63 11.06
CA LYS A 51 4.58 -2.60 11.51
C LYS A 51 4.23 -3.20 12.87
N ALA A 52 3.82 -2.38 13.82
CA ALA A 52 3.42 -2.81 15.15
C ALA A 52 2.18 -3.72 15.12
N ALA A 53 1.24 -3.43 14.25
CA ALA A 53 0.04 -4.25 14.04
C ALA A 53 0.31 -5.56 13.28
N GLY A 54 1.46 -5.68 12.61
CA GLY A 54 1.79 -6.82 11.75
C GLY A 54 1.01 -6.85 10.44
N LEU A 55 0.57 -5.69 9.95
CA LEU A 55 -0.23 -5.56 8.72
C LEU A 55 0.61 -5.28 7.47
N VAL A 56 1.94 -5.23 7.60
CA VAL A 56 2.84 -4.95 6.47
C VAL A 56 2.63 -5.96 5.36
N GLU A 57 2.61 -7.23 5.66
CA GLU A 57 2.41 -8.31 4.69
C GLU A 57 1.01 -8.24 4.05
N THR A 58 -0.01 -7.87 4.83
CA THR A 58 -1.37 -7.69 4.32
C THR A 58 -1.43 -6.56 3.29
N LEU A 59 -0.76 -5.43 3.57
CA LEU A 59 -0.71 -4.28 2.67
C LEU A 59 0.24 -4.47 1.49
N LYS A 60 1.18 -5.38 1.58
CA LYS A 60 2.05 -5.81 0.48
C LYS A 60 1.43 -6.89 -0.38
N GLY A 61 0.32 -7.45 0.05
CA GLY A 61 -0.41 -8.50 -0.66
C GLY A 61 -0.97 -8.03 -2.00
N LYS A 62 -1.53 -8.97 -2.73
CA LYS A 62 -2.16 -8.70 -4.02
C LYS A 62 -3.43 -7.88 -3.79
N GLY A 63 -3.36 -6.57 -4.15
CA GLY A 63 -4.51 -5.70 -4.16
C GLY A 63 -5.40 -5.93 -5.37
N PRO A 64 -6.26 -5.00 -5.71
CA PRO A 64 -6.09 -3.56 -5.39
C PRO A 64 -6.58 -3.16 -4.00
N PHE A 65 -5.84 -2.26 -3.38
CA PHE A 65 -6.23 -1.63 -2.13
C PHE A 65 -6.28 -0.12 -2.28
N THR A 66 -7.22 0.51 -1.59
CA THR A 66 -7.20 1.96 -1.39
C THR A 66 -6.93 2.22 0.08
N VAL A 67 -5.87 2.94 0.35
CA VAL A 67 -5.46 3.27 1.73
C VAL A 67 -5.65 4.76 1.96
N PHE A 68 -6.44 5.10 2.96
CA PHE A 68 -6.55 6.47 3.45
C PHE A 68 -5.46 6.68 4.50
N ALA A 69 -4.36 7.30 4.08
CA ALA A 69 -3.17 7.46 4.91
C ALA A 69 -3.21 8.80 5.67
N PRO A 70 -3.40 8.76 6.99
CA PRO A 70 -3.27 9.97 7.81
C PRO A 70 -1.80 10.38 7.90
N THR A 71 -1.54 11.67 7.79
CA THR A 71 -0.20 12.24 7.95
C THR A 71 0.25 12.21 9.41
N ASP A 72 1.54 12.43 9.66
CA ASP A 72 2.05 12.61 11.02
C ASP A 72 1.36 13.76 11.74
N ALA A 73 0.99 14.83 11.01
CA ALA A 73 0.18 15.93 11.54
C ALA A 73 -1.23 15.48 11.94
N ALA A 74 -1.82 14.51 11.22
CA ALA A 74 -3.10 13.92 11.59
C ALA A 74 -3.02 13.15 12.92
N PHE A 75 -1.95 12.40 13.11
CA PHE A 75 -1.69 11.71 14.38
C PHE A 75 -1.39 12.69 15.51
N ALA A 76 -0.78 13.83 15.22
CA ALA A 76 -0.53 14.88 16.21
C ALA A 76 -1.82 15.52 16.78
N LYS A 77 -2.92 15.40 16.08
CA LYS A 77 -4.24 15.83 16.58
C LYS A 77 -4.82 14.89 17.64
N ILE A 78 -4.30 13.66 17.72
CA ILE A 78 -4.70 12.69 18.74
C ILE A 78 -3.91 12.98 20.01
N PRO A 79 -4.55 13.03 21.19
CA PRO A 79 -3.83 13.11 22.46
C PRO A 79 -2.81 11.99 22.58
N LYS A 80 -1.61 12.30 23.06
CA LYS A 80 -0.53 11.31 23.19
C LYS A 80 -0.93 10.08 24.01
N ALA A 81 -1.72 10.27 25.05
CA ALA A 81 -2.24 9.19 25.87
C ALA A 81 -3.09 8.21 25.08
N ASP A 82 -3.95 8.72 24.21
CA ASP A 82 -4.82 7.89 23.37
C ASP A 82 -4.03 7.19 22.26
N LEU A 83 -3.07 7.89 21.68
CA LEU A 83 -2.16 7.31 20.69
C LEU A 83 -1.29 6.21 21.30
N ASP A 84 -0.71 6.43 22.48
CA ASP A 84 0.08 5.43 23.19
C ASP A 84 -0.77 4.21 23.60
N ALA A 85 -2.00 4.45 24.04
CA ALA A 85 -2.94 3.38 24.35
C ALA A 85 -3.29 2.57 23.10
N LEU A 86 -3.48 3.24 21.96
CA LEU A 86 -3.75 2.61 20.69
C LEU A 86 -2.57 1.77 20.19
N LEU A 87 -1.36 2.28 20.30
CA LEU A 87 -0.14 1.55 19.89
C LEU A 87 0.16 0.35 20.78
N LYS A 88 -0.24 0.40 22.06
CA LYS A 88 -0.11 -0.71 23.01
C LYS A 88 -1.17 -1.78 22.82
N ASP A 89 -2.34 -1.41 22.35
CA ASP A 89 -3.46 -2.32 22.09
C ASP A 89 -3.47 -2.74 20.61
N LYS A 90 -2.80 -3.83 20.33
CA LYS A 90 -2.69 -4.37 18.96
C LYS A 90 -4.05 -4.62 18.31
N ALA A 91 -5.05 -5.03 19.06
CA ALA A 91 -6.38 -5.29 18.53
C ALA A 91 -7.06 -3.98 18.06
N LYS A 92 -6.99 -2.93 18.88
CA LYS A 92 -7.51 -1.61 18.51
C LYS A 92 -6.72 -1.00 17.35
N LEU A 93 -5.40 -1.11 17.40
CA LEU A 93 -4.52 -0.64 16.35
C LEU A 93 -4.85 -1.31 15.00
N THR A 94 -5.01 -2.61 15.00
CA THR A 94 -5.41 -3.38 13.81
C THR A 94 -6.79 -2.93 13.31
N ALA A 95 -7.74 -2.74 14.22
CA ALA A 95 -9.08 -2.27 13.87
C ALA A 95 -9.07 -0.88 13.20
N VAL A 96 -8.30 0.04 13.75
CA VAL A 96 -8.12 1.39 13.19
C VAL A 96 -7.45 1.30 11.81
N LEU A 97 -6.37 0.57 11.68
CA LEU A 97 -5.63 0.45 10.43
C LEU A 97 -6.44 -0.23 9.32
N THR A 98 -7.15 -1.29 9.64
CA THR A 98 -8.04 -1.96 8.68
C THR A 98 -9.24 -1.10 8.30
N TYR A 99 -9.66 -0.20 9.19
CA TYR A 99 -10.68 0.80 8.89
C TYR A 99 -10.23 1.86 7.89
N HIS A 100 -8.92 2.09 7.76
CA HIS A 100 -8.34 2.97 6.75
C HIS A 100 -8.13 2.30 5.38
N VAL A 101 -8.37 1.01 5.27
CA VAL A 101 -8.12 0.24 4.05
C VAL A 101 -9.44 -0.21 3.44
N VAL A 102 -9.63 0.15 2.18
CA VAL A 102 -10.75 -0.31 1.34
C VAL A 102 -10.24 -1.40 0.40
N PRO A 103 -10.86 -2.59 0.37
CA PRO A 103 -10.42 -3.69 -0.49
C PRO A 103 -10.91 -3.51 -1.94
N ALA A 104 -10.73 -2.31 -2.48
CA ALA A 104 -11.09 -1.95 -3.85
C ALA A 104 -10.22 -0.78 -4.30
N LEU A 105 -10.02 -0.65 -5.60
CA LEU A 105 -9.33 0.49 -6.16
C LEU A 105 -10.31 1.65 -6.35
N VAL A 106 -10.14 2.70 -5.57
CA VAL A 106 -10.95 3.92 -5.65
C VAL A 106 -10.04 5.10 -5.97
N MET A 107 -10.08 5.55 -7.22
CA MET A 107 -9.38 6.76 -7.65
C MET A 107 -10.21 8.00 -7.27
N ALA A 108 -9.56 9.16 -7.12
CA ALA A 108 -10.27 10.39 -6.78
C ALA A 108 -11.39 10.74 -7.77
N LYS A 109 -11.18 10.46 -9.05
CA LYS A 109 -12.19 10.65 -10.11
C LYS A 109 -13.38 9.69 -10.00
N ASP A 110 -13.18 8.54 -9.38
CA ASP A 110 -14.18 7.48 -9.22
C ASP A 110 -14.86 7.55 -7.85
N VAL A 111 -14.38 8.41 -6.98
CA VAL A 111 -14.95 8.62 -5.65
C VAL A 111 -16.36 9.20 -5.80
N LYS A 112 -17.32 8.43 -5.33
CA LYS A 112 -18.72 8.86 -5.24
C LYS A 112 -19.09 9.05 -3.78
N ALA A 113 -19.96 10.02 -3.52
CA ALA A 113 -20.56 10.15 -2.20
C ALA A 113 -21.33 8.87 -1.86
N GLY A 114 -21.11 8.34 -0.67
CA GLY A 114 -21.73 7.10 -0.21
C GLY A 114 -20.85 6.33 0.74
N ASP A 115 -21.26 5.14 1.06
CA ASP A 115 -20.55 4.27 1.99
C ASP A 115 -19.58 3.33 1.24
N ALA A 116 -18.32 3.32 1.65
CA ALA A 116 -17.30 2.41 1.15
C ALA A 116 -16.98 1.36 2.21
N PRO A 117 -17.13 0.07 1.90
CA PRO A 117 -16.78 -0.99 2.86
C PRO A 117 -15.27 -1.02 3.09
N THR A 118 -14.85 -1.20 4.33
CA THR A 118 -13.45 -1.34 4.69
C THR A 118 -13.09 -2.79 5.04
N VAL A 119 -11.80 -3.07 5.10
CA VAL A 119 -11.28 -4.38 5.55
C VAL A 119 -11.72 -4.70 6.99
N ASN A 120 -11.97 -3.68 7.80
CA ASN A 120 -12.52 -3.84 9.15
C ASN A 120 -13.96 -4.40 9.17
N GLY A 121 -14.70 -4.28 8.08
CA GLY A 121 -16.12 -4.63 7.99
C GLY A 121 -17.09 -3.49 8.26
N LYS A 122 -16.59 -2.34 8.71
CA LYS A 122 -17.38 -1.11 8.85
C LYS A 122 -17.25 -0.25 7.59
N ALA A 123 -18.30 0.45 7.21
CA ALA A 123 -18.26 1.34 6.07
C ALA A 123 -17.71 2.72 6.44
N LEU A 124 -16.96 3.31 5.51
CA LEU A 124 -16.56 4.71 5.55
C LEU A 124 -17.57 5.55 4.78
N LYS A 125 -18.00 6.65 5.36
CA LYS A 125 -18.85 7.60 4.65
C LYS A 125 -17.97 8.57 3.85
N ILE A 126 -18.15 8.53 2.54
CA ILE A 126 -17.46 9.43 1.61
C ILE A 126 -18.42 10.52 1.20
N THR A 127 -17.97 11.77 1.27
CA THR A 127 -18.71 12.94 0.79
C THR A 127 -17.83 13.74 -0.17
N THR A 128 -18.46 14.40 -1.13
CA THR A 128 -17.76 15.12 -2.20
C THR A 128 -18.21 16.57 -2.33
N ASP A 129 -19.12 17.02 -1.47
CA ASP A 129 -19.76 18.35 -1.57
C ASP A 129 -18.79 19.52 -1.38
N LYS A 130 -17.81 19.35 -0.51
CA LYS A 130 -16.78 20.35 -0.19
C LYS A 130 -15.36 19.84 -0.45
N GLY A 131 -15.19 19.05 -1.49
CA GLY A 131 -14.01 18.23 -1.72
C GLY A 131 -14.20 16.82 -1.17
N VAL A 132 -13.27 15.94 -1.47
CA VAL A 132 -13.36 14.56 -0.99
C VAL A 132 -13.10 14.52 0.51
N MET A 133 -14.08 14.06 1.24
CA MET A 133 -13.98 13.82 2.68
C MET A 133 -14.35 12.36 2.98
N VAL A 134 -13.70 11.80 3.97
CA VAL A 134 -13.97 10.45 4.47
C VAL A 134 -14.34 10.58 5.94
N ASN A 135 -15.58 10.33 6.27
CA ASN A 135 -16.15 10.67 7.57
C ASN A 135 -15.94 12.17 7.89
N ASN A 136 -15.12 12.46 8.89
CA ASN A 136 -14.74 13.82 9.29
C ASN A 136 -13.34 14.23 8.82
N ALA A 137 -12.63 13.35 8.11
CA ALA A 137 -11.29 13.59 7.58
C ALA A 137 -11.35 14.19 6.18
N LYS A 138 -10.59 15.22 5.94
CA LYS A 138 -10.44 15.80 4.61
C LYS A 138 -9.32 15.09 3.86
N VAL A 139 -9.58 14.72 2.62
CA VAL A 139 -8.55 14.21 1.71
C VAL A 139 -7.76 15.40 1.18
N THR A 140 -6.48 15.46 1.52
CA THR A 140 -5.58 16.56 1.15
C THR A 140 -4.68 16.19 -0.03
N GLY A 141 -4.46 14.91 -0.27
CA GLY A 141 -3.73 14.40 -1.41
C GLY A 141 -4.41 13.17 -1.97
N THR A 142 -4.46 13.05 -3.27
CA THR A 142 -5.14 11.97 -3.95
C THR A 142 -4.23 11.26 -4.94
N ASP A 143 -4.62 10.02 -5.30
CA ASP A 143 -4.03 9.27 -6.41
C ASP A 143 -2.51 9.06 -6.32
N ILE A 144 -1.99 8.86 -5.11
CA ILE A 144 -0.63 8.38 -4.96
C ILE A 144 -0.63 6.90 -5.32
N LYS A 145 -0.18 6.61 -6.52
CA LYS A 145 -0.20 5.25 -7.06
C LYS A 145 0.89 4.39 -6.44
N ALA A 146 0.52 3.19 -6.07
CA ALA A 146 1.41 2.13 -5.66
C ALA A 146 1.19 0.90 -6.55
N SER A 147 2.12 -0.06 -6.53
CA SER A 147 2.04 -1.26 -7.38
C SER A 147 0.79 -2.11 -7.11
N ASN A 148 0.30 -2.12 -5.88
CA ASN A 148 -0.84 -2.91 -5.43
C ASN A 148 -2.04 -2.07 -4.96
N GLY A 149 -2.06 -0.78 -5.24
CA GLY A 149 -3.18 0.08 -4.88
C GLY A 149 -2.91 1.57 -5.00
N VAL A 150 -3.71 2.34 -4.30
CA VAL A 150 -3.67 3.80 -4.28
C VAL A 150 -3.72 4.31 -2.85
N ILE A 151 -3.00 5.36 -2.58
CA ILE A 151 -3.00 6.05 -1.29
C ILE A 151 -3.66 7.42 -1.46
N HIS A 152 -4.63 7.69 -0.62
CA HIS A 152 -5.21 9.03 -0.43
C HIS A 152 -4.76 9.57 0.91
N VAL A 153 -4.24 10.79 0.90
CA VAL A 153 -3.75 11.46 2.10
C VAL A 153 -4.89 12.16 2.81
N ILE A 154 -5.08 11.88 4.08
CA ILE A 154 -6.07 12.50 4.94
C ILE A 154 -5.41 13.27 6.09
N ASP A 155 -6.11 14.29 6.55
CA ASP A 155 -5.63 15.19 7.61
C ASP A 155 -6.09 14.83 9.02
N THR A 156 -6.83 13.74 9.13
CA THR A 156 -7.39 13.27 10.41
C THR A 156 -7.43 11.75 10.43
N VAL A 157 -7.09 11.15 11.55
CA VAL A 157 -7.15 9.69 11.74
C VAL A 157 -8.61 9.26 11.89
N LEU A 158 -9.00 8.22 11.16
CA LEU A 158 -10.34 7.65 11.23
C LEU A 158 -10.42 6.68 12.41
N MET A 159 -11.43 6.86 13.22
CA MET A 159 -11.73 5.96 14.33
C MET A 159 -12.98 5.13 13.99
N PRO A 160 -12.94 3.79 14.11
CA PRO A 160 -14.07 2.92 13.80
C PRO A 160 -15.18 2.95 14.85
#